data_727fd73269fec90cc646a979895f3750
#
_entry.id   727fd73269fec90cc646a979895f3750
#
_cell.length_a   1.000
_cell.length_b   1.000
_cell.length_c   1.000
_cell.angle_alpha   90.00
_cell.angle_beta   90.00
_cell.angle_gamma   90.00
#
_symmetry.space_group_name_H-M   'P 1'
#
loop_
_entity.id
_entity.type
_entity.pdbx_description
1 polymer ?
#
loop_
_entity_poly.entity_id
_entity_poly.type
_entity_poly.pdbx_seq_one_letter_code
_entity_poly.pdbx_strand_id
1 'polypeptide(L)'
;MVAMRGQAERFGAEIITDDVTAVDLTGDVKTVTDSEGNTYSARAVILAMGSGYRKLGIPAEEVYSGRGVSWCATCDGFFFRDKDIAVVGGGDSALEEATFLTRFAKSVTIIHRRDELRGSKIMVDRAKADPKISFAWNSVVTDLHGDGTLTGATLTDTVTGATRELPVQGLFVAIGHDPRSQIVRGQVEVDAAGYVV
;
A
#
# COMPACT_ATOMS: atom_id res chain seq x y z
N MET A 1 20.35 -0.40 4.13
CA MET A 1 20.05 -0.90 5.49
C MET A 1 21.30 -1.04 6.34
N VAL A 2 22.36 -1.78 5.92
CA VAL A 2 23.59 -1.95 6.71
C VAL A 2 24.22 -0.63 7.15
N ALA A 3 24.34 0.37 6.25
CA ALA A 3 24.91 1.68 6.57
C ALA A 3 24.10 2.47 7.64
N MET A 4 22.76 2.39 7.59
CA MET A 4 21.90 3.05 8.58
C MET A 4 22.03 2.39 9.96
N ARG A 5 22.09 1.06 10.01
CA ARG A 5 22.31 0.32 11.25
C ARG A 5 23.65 0.72 11.88
N GLY A 6 24.73 0.65 11.11
CA GLY A 6 26.05 1.04 11.60
C GLY A 6 26.15 2.51 12.05
N GLN A 7 25.35 3.39 11.45
CA GLN A 7 25.27 4.79 11.90
C GLN A 7 24.58 4.89 13.27
N ALA A 8 23.47 4.20 13.48
CA ALA A 8 22.76 4.20 14.76
C ALA A 8 23.64 3.61 15.89
N GLU A 9 24.26 2.47 15.64
CA GLU A 9 25.19 1.79 16.58
C GLU A 9 26.37 2.70 16.95
N ARG A 10 26.90 3.47 15.99
CA ARG A 10 27.99 4.45 16.25
C ARG A 10 27.58 5.53 17.25
N PHE A 11 26.30 5.86 17.34
CA PHE A 11 25.74 6.81 18.33
C PHE A 11 25.21 6.11 19.59
N GLY A 12 25.54 4.85 19.80
CA GLY A 12 25.24 4.11 21.02
C GLY A 12 23.86 3.44 21.03
N ALA A 13 23.18 3.34 19.87
CA ALA A 13 21.94 2.58 19.80
C ALA A 13 22.23 1.07 19.85
N GLU A 14 21.52 0.38 20.69
CA GLU A 14 21.42 -1.08 20.70
C GLU A 14 20.28 -1.50 19.79
N ILE A 15 20.54 -2.39 18.83
CA ILE A 15 19.55 -2.83 17.84
C ILE A 15 19.26 -4.31 18.03
N ILE A 16 18.06 -4.59 18.50
CA ILE A 16 17.53 -5.94 18.67
C ILE A 16 16.69 -6.26 17.45
N THR A 17 16.97 -7.41 16.80
CA THR A 17 16.25 -7.85 15.61
C THR A 17 15.26 -8.92 16.02
N ASP A 18 14.12 -8.47 16.54
CA ASP A 18 13.03 -9.33 16.98
C ASP A 18 11.68 -8.60 16.87
N ASP A 19 10.60 -9.36 16.92
CA ASP A 19 9.24 -8.83 16.92
C ASP A 19 8.79 -8.49 18.36
N VAL A 20 8.13 -7.34 18.50
CA VAL A 20 7.48 -6.94 19.76
C VAL A 20 6.12 -7.62 19.87
N THR A 21 5.88 -8.35 20.94
CA THR A 21 4.65 -9.10 21.21
C THR A 21 3.73 -8.43 22.21
N ALA A 22 4.28 -7.61 23.13
CA ALA A 22 3.49 -6.87 24.10
C ALA A 22 4.15 -5.54 24.47
N VAL A 23 3.33 -4.59 24.86
CA VAL A 23 3.77 -3.32 25.45
C VAL A 23 2.90 -2.96 26.64
N ASP A 24 3.49 -2.30 27.65
CA ASP A 24 2.76 -1.54 28.66
C ASP A 24 3.28 -0.10 28.62
N LEU A 25 2.42 0.80 28.16
CA LEU A 25 2.72 2.22 28.00
C LEU A 25 2.16 3.06 29.14
N THR A 26 1.63 2.44 30.18
CA THR A 26 1.08 3.11 31.38
C THR A 26 2.19 3.46 32.37
N GLY A 27 1.89 4.36 33.30
CA GLY A 27 2.83 4.75 34.36
C GLY A 27 4.08 5.50 33.88
N ASP A 28 5.05 5.71 34.77
CA ASP A 28 6.28 6.46 34.48
C ASP A 28 7.33 5.65 33.72
N VAL A 29 7.34 4.34 33.92
CA VAL A 29 8.23 3.40 33.23
C VAL A 29 7.39 2.53 32.30
N LYS A 30 7.72 2.59 31.01
CA LYS A 30 7.08 1.81 29.95
C LYS A 30 7.85 0.51 29.76
N THR A 31 7.15 -0.55 29.36
CA THR A 31 7.80 -1.83 29.03
C THR A 31 7.45 -2.30 27.64
N VAL A 32 8.40 -2.96 27.01
CA VAL A 32 8.27 -3.61 25.71
C VAL A 32 8.76 -5.04 25.83
N THR A 33 7.97 -6.02 25.38
CA THR A 33 8.32 -7.44 25.43
C THR A 33 8.47 -7.98 24.03
N ASP A 34 9.57 -8.67 23.75
CA ASP A 34 9.86 -9.30 22.46
C ASP A 34 9.24 -10.70 22.33
N SER A 35 9.47 -11.37 21.19
CA SER A 35 8.93 -12.71 20.91
C SER A 35 9.61 -13.81 21.73
N GLU A 36 10.82 -13.56 22.26
CA GLU A 36 11.54 -14.47 23.15
C GLU A 36 11.13 -14.32 24.62
N GLY A 37 10.30 -13.30 24.94
CA GLY A 37 9.82 -13.00 26.29
C GLY A 37 10.73 -12.07 27.09
N ASN A 38 11.77 -11.51 26.46
CA ASN A 38 12.62 -10.51 27.12
C ASN A 38 11.84 -9.20 27.25
N THR A 39 11.99 -8.53 28.40
CA THR A 39 11.30 -7.28 28.70
C THR A 39 12.30 -6.13 28.83
N TYR A 40 12.06 -5.07 28.07
CA TYR A 40 12.86 -3.84 28.06
C TYR A 40 12.06 -2.73 28.72
N SER A 41 12.70 -1.95 29.59
CA SER A 41 12.08 -0.86 30.33
C SER A 41 12.66 0.48 29.91
N ALA A 42 11.79 1.48 29.70
CA ALA A 42 12.20 2.82 29.32
C ALA A 42 11.24 3.88 29.89
N ARG A 43 11.73 5.11 30.06
CA ARG A 43 10.89 6.27 30.45
C ARG A 43 10.08 6.82 29.27
N ALA A 44 10.54 6.56 28.02
CA ALA A 44 9.86 6.97 26.80
C ALA A 44 9.99 5.87 25.74
N VAL A 45 8.95 5.74 24.92
CA VAL A 45 8.88 4.81 23.79
C VAL A 45 8.49 5.59 22.54
N ILE A 46 9.20 5.36 21.46
CA ILE A 46 8.86 5.90 20.12
C ILE A 46 8.19 4.77 19.33
N LEU A 47 6.94 4.99 18.95
CA LEU A 47 6.16 4.05 18.16
C LEU A 47 6.45 4.29 16.66
N ALA A 48 7.13 3.35 16.02
CA ALA A 48 7.47 3.39 14.59
C ALA A 48 7.06 2.08 13.89
N MET A 49 5.82 1.63 14.16
CA MET A 49 5.31 0.30 13.80
C MET A 49 4.99 0.14 12.32
N GLY A 50 4.91 1.23 11.56
CA GLY A 50 4.55 1.21 10.15
C GLY A 50 3.12 0.75 9.88
N SER A 51 2.87 0.33 8.64
CA SER A 51 1.57 -0.14 8.18
C SER A 51 1.71 -1.29 7.18
N GLY A 52 0.65 -2.05 7.00
CA GLY A 52 0.50 -2.99 5.89
C GLY A 52 -0.21 -2.32 4.71
N TYR A 53 0.07 -2.75 3.50
CA TYR A 53 -0.74 -2.38 2.34
C TYR A 53 -2.10 -3.06 2.41
N ARG A 54 -3.15 -2.30 2.12
CA ARG A 54 -4.49 -2.87 1.99
C ARG A 54 -4.58 -3.66 0.70
N LYS A 55 -5.07 -4.89 0.79
CA LYS A 55 -5.21 -5.81 -0.34
C LYS A 55 -6.61 -5.75 -0.95
N LEU A 56 -6.74 -6.18 -2.20
CA LEU A 56 -8.03 -6.34 -2.87
C LEU A 56 -8.85 -7.46 -2.22
N GLY A 57 -8.17 -8.47 -1.66
CA GLY A 57 -8.79 -9.61 -1.00
C GLY A 57 -9.28 -10.69 -1.95
N ILE A 58 -8.78 -10.71 -3.18
CA ILE A 58 -9.04 -11.76 -4.17
C ILE A 58 -7.89 -12.78 -4.19
N PRO A 59 -8.16 -14.09 -4.35
CA PRO A 59 -7.12 -15.13 -4.31
C PRO A 59 -6.00 -14.91 -5.34
N ALA A 60 -6.35 -14.46 -6.54
CA ALA A 60 -5.42 -14.22 -7.62
C ALA A 60 -4.39 -13.11 -7.31
N GLU A 61 -4.67 -12.19 -6.38
CA GLU A 61 -3.76 -11.14 -5.97
C GLU A 61 -2.43 -11.70 -5.43
N GLU A 62 -2.49 -12.75 -4.61
CA GLU A 62 -1.30 -13.42 -4.08
C GLU A 62 -0.55 -14.21 -5.15
N VAL A 63 -1.27 -14.83 -6.09
CA VAL A 63 -0.65 -15.60 -7.18
C VAL A 63 0.24 -14.72 -8.05
N TYR A 64 -0.21 -13.48 -8.33
CA TYR A 64 0.52 -12.54 -9.16
C TYR A 64 1.36 -11.54 -8.37
N SER A 65 1.46 -11.66 -7.05
CA SER A 65 2.35 -10.85 -6.22
C SER A 65 3.80 -10.96 -6.70
N GLY A 66 4.42 -9.82 -7.05
CA GLY A 66 5.76 -9.78 -7.66
C GLY A 66 5.83 -10.34 -9.10
N ARG A 67 4.69 -10.75 -9.67
CA ARG A 67 4.57 -11.26 -11.05
C ARG A 67 3.59 -10.46 -11.90
N GLY A 68 3.44 -9.18 -11.55
CA GLY A 68 2.54 -8.25 -12.20
C GLY A 68 1.69 -7.46 -11.21
N VAL A 69 1.48 -7.94 -9.97
CA VAL A 69 0.83 -7.17 -8.90
C VAL A 69 1.88 -6.58 -7.98
N SER A 70 1.73 -5.29 -7.68
CA SER A 70 2.59 -4.51 -6.78
C SER A 70 1.76 -3.55 -5.92
N TRP A 71 2.33 -3.15 -4.77
CA TRP A 71 1.79 -2.11 -3.87
C TRP A 71 2.73 -0.91 -3.74
N CYS A 72 3.78 -0.84 -4.58
CA CYS A 72 4.78 0.22 -4.51
C CYS A 72 5.20 0.66 -5.91
N ALA A 73 4.62 1.74 -6.42
CA ALA A 73 4.96 2.27 -7.73
C ALA A 73 6.43 2.71 -7.85
N THR A 74 6.97 3.33 -6.80
CA THR A 74 8.36 3.78 -6.77
C THR A 74 9.37 2.63 -6.71
N CYS A 75 8.98 1.48 -6.12
CA CYS A 75 9.82 0.30 -6.05
C CYS A 75 9.88 -0.44 -7.40
N ASP A 76 8.72 -0.64 -8.03
CA ASP A 76 8.54 -1.62 -9.10
C ASP A 76 8.23 -0.99 -10.46
N GLY A 77 7.90 0.31 -10.52
CA GLY A 77 7.45 0.96 -11.75
C GLY A 77 8.41 0.80 -12.94
N PHE A 78 9.71 0.75 -12.68
CA PHE A 78 10.73 0.55 -13.72
C PHE A 78 10.57 -0.79 -14.48
N PHE A 79 10.09 -1.85 -13.82
CA PHE A 79 9.91 -3.18 -14.45
C PHE A 79 8.72 -3.23 -15.42
N PHE A 80 7.89 -2.18 -15.43
CA PHE A 80 6.70 -2.06 -16.29
C PHE A 80 6.90 -1.08 -17.44
N ARG A 81 8.16 -0.86 -17.86
CA ARG A 81 8.47 -0.01 -19.00
C ARG A 81 7.78 -0.52 -20.27
N ASP A 82 7.16 0.42 -20.99
CA ASP A 82 6.44 0.22 -22.25
C ASP A 82 5.27 -0.79 -22.18
N LYS A 83 4.77 -1.06 -20.96
CA LYS A 83 3.63 -1.95 -20.70
C LYS A 83 2.34 -1.15 -20.45
N ASP A 84 1.21 -1.76 -20.78
CA ASP A 84 -0.10 -1.29 -20.35
C ASP A 84 -0.35 -1.77 -18.93
N ILE A 85 -0.62 -0.85 -18.00
CA ILE A 85 -0.76 -1.15 -16.58
C ILE A 85 -2.02 -0.50 -15.99
N ALA A 86 -2.41 -0.94 -14.80
CA ALA A 86 -3.50 -0.33 -14.07
C ALA A 86 -3.09 0.04 -12.64
N VAL A 87 -3.77 1.05 -12.07
CA VAL A 87 -3.69 1.45 -10.67
C VAL A 87 -5.09 1.38 -10.06
N VAL A 88 -5.25 0.61 -8.99
CA VAL A 88 -6.52 0.52 -8.27
C VAL A 88 -6.54 1.53 -7.15
N GLY A 89 -7.48 2.46 -7.20
CA GLY A 89 -7.63 3.49 -6.18
C GLY A 89 -8.27 4.76 -6.73
N GLY A 90 -8.36 5.80 -5.93
CA GLY A 90 -8.95 7.08 -6.34
C GLY A 90 -8.71 8.21 -5.34
N GLY A 91 -7.84 8.00 -4.36
CA GLY A 91 -7.29 9.00 -3.47
C GLY A 91 -5.96 9.56 -3.96
N ASP A 92 -5.36 10.50 -3.22
CA ASP A 92 -4.12 11.17 -3.60
C ASP A 92 -2.99 10.18 -3.90
N SER A 93 -2.80 9.15 -3.06
CA SER A 93 -1.76 8.13 -3.28
C SER A 93 -1.92 7.42 -4.62
N ALA A 94 -3.14 7.02 -4.99
CA ALA A 94 -3.39 6.35 -6.27
C ALA A 94 -3.10 7.27 -7.47
N LEU A 95 -3.46 8.54 -7.36
CA LEU A 95 -3.24 9.54 -8.41
C LEU A 95 -1.75 9.89 -8.54
N GLU A 96 -1.03 9.98 -7.42
CA GLU A 96 0.42 10.19 -7.40
C GLU A 96 1.15 9.01 -8.03
N GLU A 97 0.81 7.78 -7.61
CA GLU A 97 1.39 6.56 -8.18
C GLU A 97 1.09 6.43 -9.67
N ALA A 98 -0.15 6.65 -10.09
CA ALA A 98 -0.52 6.62 -11.51
C ALA A 98 0.28 7.63 -12.33
N THR A 99 0.38 8.87 -11.87
CA THR A 99 1.16 9.94 -12.52
C THR A 99 2.66 9.60 -12.55
N PHE A 100 3.20 9.01 -11.47
CA PHE A 100 4.59 8.56 -11.44
C PHE A 100 4.86 7.46 -12.47
N LEU A 101 3.94 6.50 -12.58
CA LEU A 101 4.07 5.35 -13.47
C LEU A 101 4.01 5.71 -14.95
N THR A 102 3.39 6.84 -15.34
CA THR A 102 3.39 7.30 -16.74
C THR A 102 4.79 7.58 -17.30
N ARG A 103 5.79 7.77 -16.41
CA ARG A 103 7.20 7.93 -16.81
C ARG A 103 7.78 6.67 -17.43
N PHE A 104 7.24 5.52 -17.14
CA PHE A 104 7.73 4.20 -17.56
C PHE A 104 6.72 3.51 -18.46
N ALA A 105 5.46 3.45 -18.06
CA ALA A 105 4.41 2.71 -18.72
C ALA A 105 4.05 3.32 -20.10
N LYS A 106 3.54 2.46 -20.97
CA LYS A 106 2.92 2.87 -22.24
C LYS A 106 1.58 3.55 -21.97
N SER A 107 0.75 2.96 -21.11
CA SER A 107 -0.51 3.53 -20.65
C SER A 107 -0.80 3.12 -19.19
N VAL A 108 -1.59 3.94 -18.47
CA VAL A 108 -2.02 3.70 -17.09
C VAL A 108 -3.53 3.83 -17.02
N THR A 109 -4.22 2.77 -16.60
CA THR A 109 -5.67 2.82 -16.35
C THR A 109 -5.93 2.92 -14.86
N ILE A 110 -6.53 4.02 -14.40
CA ILE A 110 -6.98 4.14 -13.01
C ILE A 110 -8.34 3.44 -12.87
N ILE A 111 -8.38 2.37 -12.07
CA ILE A 111 -9.60 1.63 -11.75
C ILE A 111 -10.19 2.19 -10.46
N HIS A 112 -11.39 2.77 -10.55
CA HIS A 112 -12.05 3.36 -9.40
C HIS A 112 -13.50 2.88 -9.26
N ARG A 113 -13.87 2.52 -8.03
CA ARG A 113 -15.19 1.94 -7.70
C ARG A 113 -16.37 2.92 -7.76
N ARG A 114 -16.12 4.21 -8.01
CA ARG A 114 -17.11 5.28 -8.15
C ARG A 114 -16.89 6.02 -9.45
N ASP A 115 -17.77 6.94 -9.76
CA ASP A 115 -17.71 7.84 -10.91
C ASP A 115 -16.90 9.13 -10.63
N GLU A 116 -16.45 9.31 -9.39
CA GLU A 116 -15.69 10.49 -8.97
C GLU A 116 -14.50 10.10 -8.07
N LEU A 117 -13.35 10.75 -8.32
CA LEU A 117 -12.14 10.58 -7.52
C LEU A 117 -12.24 11.34 -6.18
N ARG A 118 -11.56 10.82 -5.17
CA ARG A 118 -11.52 11.44 -3.82
C ARG A 118 -10.22 12.19 -3.53
N GLY A 119 -9.31 12.20 -4.47
CA GLY A 119 -8.05 12.93 -4.34
C GLY A 119 -8.24 14.44 -4.34
N SER A 120 -7.24 15.17 -3.91
CA SER A 120 -7.20 16.63 -3.98
C SER A 120 -7.38 17.11 -5.42
N LYS A 121 -8.01 18.28 -5.58
CA LYS A 121 -8.30 18.84 -6.91
C LYS A 121 -7.07 18.91 -7.79
N ILE A 122 -5.91 19.29 -7.24
CA ILE A 122 -4.66 19.42 -8.00
C ILE A 122 -4.17 18.06 -8.54
N MET A 123 -4.33 16.98 -7.75
CA MET A 123 -3.94 15.63 -8.17
C MET A 123 -4.91 15.07 -9.22
N VAL A 124 -6.21 15.33 -9.05
CA VAL A 124 -7.25 14.96 -10.01
C VAL A 124 -7.02 15.66 -11.36
N ASP A 125 -6.80 16.99 -11.34
CA ASP A 125 -6.57 17.77 -12.55
C ASP A 125 -5.29 17.31 -13.27
N ARG A 126 -4.23 16.99 -12.53
CA ARG A 126 -2.98 16.45 -13.10
C ARG A 126 -3.17 15.09 -13.74
N ALA A 127 -3.86 14.16 -13.07
CA ALA A 127 -4.12 12.84 -13.63
C ALA A 127 -5.03 12.92 -14.89
N LYS A 128 -6.04 13.80 -14.89
CA LYS A 128 -6.91 14.00 -16.05
C LYS A 128 -6.21 14.67 -17.23
N ALA A 129 -5.18 15.46 -16.99
CA ALA A 129 -4.41 16.14 -18.05
C ALA A 129 -3.33 15.25 -18.67
N ASP A 130 -2.97 14.12 -18.06
CA ASP A 130 -1.94 13.23 -18.59
C ASP A 130 -2.53 12.33 -19.70
N PRO A 131 -2.02 12.43 -20.95
CA PRO A 131 -2.57 11.68 -22.08
C PRO A 131 -2.36 10.17 -21.99
N LYS A 132 -1.49 9.69 -21.09
CA LYS A 132 -1.27 8.26 -20.86
C LYS A 132 -2.25 7.68 -19.82
N ILE A 133 -3.00 8.53 -19.09
CA ILE A 133 -3.93 8.08 -18.07
C ILE A 133 -5.34 7.96 -18.63
N SER A 134 -5.95 6.82 -18.42
CA SER A 134 -7.37 6.54 -18.65
C SER A 134 -8.06 6.12 -17.38
N PHE A 135 -9.40 6.13 -17.36
CA PHE A 135 -10.19 5.83 -16.17
C PHE A 135 -11.20 4.70 -16.44
N ALA A 136 -11.18 3.71 -15.57
CA ALA A 136 -12.21 2.69 -15.47
C ALA A 136 -13.10 3.04 -14.25
N TRP A 137 -14.14 3.83 -14.50
CA TRP A 137 -15.10 4.26 -13.50
C TRP A 137 -16.04 3.14 -13.09
N ASN A 138 -16.65 3.26 -11.90
CA ASN A 138 -17.59 2.32 -11.34
C ASN A 138 -17.11 0.87 -11.44
N SER A 139 -15.81 0.65 -11.28
CA SER A 139 -15.20 -0.64 -11.53
C SER A 139 -14.39 -1.13 -10.32
N VAL A 140 -14.53 -2.41 -10.02
CA VAL A 140 -13.69 -3.13 -9.05
C VAL A 140 -13.03 -4.30 -9.76
N VAL A 141 -11.80 -4.64 -9.34
CA VAL A 141 -11.10 -5.84 -9.81
C VAL A 141 -11.68 -7.04 -9.06
N THR A 142 -12.19 -8.03 -9.78
CA THR A 142 -12.77 -9.24 -9.21
C THR A 142 -11.95 -10.49 -9.50
N ASP A 143 -11.12 -10.48 -10.54
CA ASP A 143 -10.16 -11.54 -10.82
C ASP A 143 -8.95 -11.02 -11.61
N LEU A 144 -7.87 -11.82 -11.65
CA LEU A 144 -6.64 -11.57 -12.37
C LEU A 144 -6.24 -12.79 -13.18
N HIS A 145 -5.68 -12.58 -14.38
CA HIS A 145 -5.36 -13.64 -15.31
C HIS A 145 -3.93 -13.55 -15.82
N GLY A 146 -3.35 -14.71 -16.16
CA GLY A 146 -2.04 -14.80 -16.79
C GLY A 146 -1.48 -16.20 -16.76
N ASP A 147 -0.43 -16.41 -17.53
CA ASP A 147 0.37 -17.62 -17.52
C ASP A 147 1.74 -17.29 -16.91
N GLY A 148 1.90 -17.58 -15.61
CA GLY A 148 3.09 -17.27 -14.83
C GLY A 148 3.29 -15.78 -14.50
N THR A 149 2.82 -14.85 -15.35
CA THR A 149 2.81 -13.40 -15.13
C THR A 149 1.45 -12.80 -15.49
N LEU A 150 1.11 -11.67 -14.91
CA LEU A 150 -0.16 -10.98 -15.16
C LEU A 150 -0.28 -10.56 -16.63
N THR A 151 -1.43 -10.87 -17.25
CA THR A 151 -1.77 -10.44 -18.61
C THR A 151 -3.12 -9.73 -18.71
N GLY A 152 -3.94 -9.77 -17.65
CA GLY A 152 -5.24 -9.13 -17.63
C GLY A 152 -5.93 -9.18 -16.26
N ALA A 153 -6.98 -8.39 -16.15
CA ALA A 153 -7.83 -8.30 -14.98
C ALA A 153 -9.31 -8.30 -15.40
N THR A 154 -10.15 -9.04 -14.67
CA THR A 154 -11.61 -8.92 -14.79
C THR A 154 -12.08 -7.77 -13.92
N LEU A 155 -12.79 -6.82 -14.53
CA LEU A 155 -13.46 -5.73 -13.86
C LEU A 155 -14.95 -6.00 -13.78
N THR A 156 -15.54 -5.77 -12.61
CA THR A 156 -16.98 -5.77 -12.40
C THR A 156 -17.47 -4.34 -12.20
N ASP A 157 -18.46 -3.95 -12.97
CA ASP A 157 -19.13 -2.66 -12.81
C ASP A 157 -19.96 -2.65 -11.52
N THR A 158 -19.74 -1.66 -10.66
CA THR A 158 -20.37 -1.56 -9.33
C THR A 158 -21.83 -1.13 -9.37
N VAL A 159 -22.31 -0.63 -10.52
CA VAL A 159 -23.71 -0.15 -10.71
C VAL A 159 -24.53 -1.22 -11.39
N THR A 160 -24.00 -1.83 -12.44
CA THR A 160 -24.75 -2.77 -13.29
C THR A 160 -24.46 -4.24 -12.99
N GLY A 161 -23.33 -4.54 -12.33
CA GLY A 161 -22.83 -5.89 -12.12
C GLY A 161 -22.20 -6.53 -13.38
N ALA A 162 -22.16 -5.82 -14.50
CA ALA A 162 -21.55 -6.32 -15.73
C ALA A 162 -20.03 -6.51 -15.57
N THR A 163 -19.50 -7.56 -16.16
CA THR A 163 -18.07 -7.86 -16.15
C THR A 163 -17.44 -7.53 -17.50
N ARG A 164 -16.16 -7.13 -17.49
CA ARG A 164 -15.34 -6.92 -18.67
C ARG A 164 -13.89 -7.23 -18.41
N GLU A 165 -13.16 -7.59 -19.44
CA GLU A 165 -11.73 -7.79 -19.38
C GLU A 165 -10.96 -6.48 -19.60
N LEU A 166 -9.88 -6.31 -18.85
CA LEU A 166 -8.90 -5.24 -19.03
C LEU A 166 -7.53 -5.88 -19.26
N PRO A 167 -7.00 -5.85 -20.50
CA PRO A 167 -5.66 -6.35 -20.79
C PRO A 167 -4.61 -5.43 -20.13
N VAL A 168 -3.87 -5.94 -19.14
CA VAL A 168 -2.81 -5.22 -18.44
C VAL A 168 -1.72 -6.19 -18.00
N GLN A 169 -0.47 -5.74 -18.04
CA GLN A 169 0.71 -6.51 -17.63
C GLN A 169 1.22 -6.10 -16.25
N GLY A 170 0.56 -5.13 -15.61
CA GLY A 170 0.85 -4.68 -14.27
C GLY A 170 -0.37 -4.11 -13.58
N LEU A 171 -0.51 -4.41 -12.30
CA LEU A 171 -1.57 -3.88 -11.43
C LEU A 171 -0.94 -3.35 -10.15
N PHE A 172 -1.10 -2.06 -9.91
CA PHE A 172 -0.65 -1.40 -8.69
C PHE A 172 -1.86 -1.17 -7.77
N VAL A 173 -1.78 -1.67 -6.54
CA VAL A 173 -2.90 -1.60 -5.59
C VAL A 173 -2.65 -0.46 -4.61
N ALA A 174 -3.35 0.66 -4.82
CA ALA A 174 -3.19 1.92 -4.06
C ALA A 174 -4.50 2.30 -3.35
N ILE A 175 -5.05 1.38 -2.56
CA ILE A 175 -6.34 1.53 -1.85
C ILE A 175 -6.19 1.87 -0.36
N GLY A 176 -4.98 2.24 0.05
CA GLY A 176 -4.64 2.67 1.40
C GLY A 176 -3.82 1.66 2.17
N HIS A 177 -3.65 1.94 3.45
CA HIS A 177 -2.83 1.16 4.36
C HIS A 177 -3.62 0.80 5.61
N ASP A 178 -3.25 -0.30 6.26
CA ASP A 178 -3.75 -0.68 7.57
C ASP A 178 -2.63 -0.46 8.58
N PRO A 179 -2.78 0.49 9.53
CA PRO A 179 -1.75 0.79 10.51
C PRO A 179 -1.55 -0.39 11.47
N ARG A 180 -0.28 -0.68 11.80
CA ARG A 180 0.07 -1.77 12.72
C ARG A 180 -0.02 -1.29 14.17
N SER A 181 -1.17 -0.77 14.57
CA SER A 181 -1.43 -0.19 15.88
C SER A 181 -2.09 -1.15 16.90
N GLN A 182 -2.30 -2.41 16.52
CA GLN A 182 -3.05 -3.37 17.33
C GLN A 182 -2.45 -3.53 18.73
N ILE A 183 -1.11 -3.56 18.81
CA ILE A 183 -0.37 -3.80 20.05
C ILE A 183 -0.50 -2.65 21.08
N VAL A 184 -0.84 -1.45 20.60
CA VAL A 184 -0.96 -0.24 21.45
C VAL A 184 -2.41 0.18 21.69
N ARG A 185 -3.39 -0.56 21.16
CA ARG A 185 -4.81 -0.25 21.35
C ARG A 185 -5.20 -0.26 22.84
N GLY A 186 -5.96 0.75 23.24
CA GLY A 186 -6.38 0.93 24.62
C GLY A 186 -5.32 1.57 25.53
N GLN A 187 -4.10 1.80 25.03
CA GLN A 187 -3.03 2.45 25.78
C GLN A 187 -2.64 3.80 25.18
N VAL A 188 -2.94 4.02 23.90
CA VAL A 188 -2.82 5.31 23.20
C VAL A 188 -4.12 5.61 22.44
N GLU A 189 -4.37 6.86 22.15
CA GLU A 189 -5.51 7.27 21.35
C GLU A 189 -5.30 6.87 19.88
N VAL A 190 -6.31 6.21 19.32
CA VAL A 190 -6.33 5.80 17.91
C VAL A 190 -7.65 6.23 17.26
N ASP A 191 -7.60 6.66 16.01
CA ASP A 191 -8.81 7.01 15.25
C ASP A 191 -9.59 5.75 14.80
N ALA A 192 -10.73 5.96 14.16
CA ALA A 192 -11.60 4.88 13.66
C ALA A 192 -10.91 4.02 12.57
N ALA A 193 -9.88 4.53 11.90
CA ALA A 193 -9.08 3.81 10.91
C ALA A 193 -7.86 3.09 11.54
N GLY A 194 -7.63 3.29 12.84
CA GLY A 194 -6.55 2.66 13.59
C GLY A 194 -5.24 3.45 13.60
N TYR A 195 -5.21 4.68 13.10
CA TYR A 195 -4.02 5.53 13.20
C TYR A 195 -3.89 6.10 14.61
N VAL A 196 -2.66 6.16 15.10
CA VAL A 196 -2.34 6.85 16.36
C VAL A 196 -2.51 8.34 16.14
N VAL A 197 -3.23 9.02 17.06
CA VAL A 197 -3.57 10.45 17.01
C VAL A 197 -2.55 11.27 17.79
#